data_b369eca9514a7475e6ff61d7e4a10e75
#
_entry.id   b369eca9514a7475e6ff61d7e4a10e75
#
_cell.length_a   1.000
_cell.length_b   1.000
_cell.length_c   1.000
_cell.angle_alpha   90.00
_cell.angle_beta   90.00
_cell.angle_gamma   90.00
#
_symmetry.space_group_name_H-M   'P 1'
#
loop_
_entity.id
_entity.type
_entity.pdbx_description
1 polymer ?
#
loop_
_entity_poly.entity_id
_entity_poly.type
_entity_poly.pdbx_seq_one_letter_code
_entity_poly.pdbx_strand_id
1 'polypeptide(L)'
;CGIHGTNCASGSCPVVSGHPVYTKEEEQLLEYAALAECHSTHPISVSLQKAYGRKLDVDRVTDVQEIGGHGVIATVDGHRVAAGNDKLMKKEKIAYRNCSCTGTIVHLAVDGAYAGHILISDMIKPNAAAAMQALKNSGVHRLVMLTGDDDRVAQQVAGEVGITEVHSQLLPADKVSEVEKLLQTREEKSTVAFVGDGINDAPVLSRVDVGIAMGALGSDAAIEAAD
;
A
#
# COMPACT_ATOMS: atom_id res chain seq x y z
N CYS A 1 -1.99 -7.16 -0.51
CA CYS A 1 -0.66 -7.81 -0.61
C CYS A 1 -0.66 -8.76 -1.80
N GLY A 2 0.31 -8.61 -2.71
CA GLY A 2 0.57 -9.57 -3.76
C GLY A 2 1.76 -10.43 -3.36
N ILE A 3 1.65 -11.76 -3.50
CA ILE A 3 2.77 -12.68 -3.28
C ILE A 3 3.32 -13.05 -4.63
N HIS A 4 4.63 -12.94 -4.78
CA HIS A 4 5.32 -13.35 -5.99
C HIS A 4 6.36 -14.39 -5.63
N GLY A 5 6.11 -15.63 -6.05
CA GLY A 5 7.09 -16.70 -5.98
C GLY A 5 8.31 -16.42 -6.86
N THR A 6 9.22 -17.39 -6.94
CA THR A 6 10.53 -17.30 -7.64
C THR A 6 10.48 -16.94 -9.12
N ASN A 7 9.30 -16.83 -9.74
CA ASN A 7 9.10 -16.68 -11.19
C ASN A 7 8.72 -15.28 -11.66
N CYS A 8 9.02 -14.21 -10.93
CA CYS A 8 8.91 -12.86 -11.47
C CYS A 8 9.98 -12.65 -12.57
N ALA A 9 9.73 -13.20 -13.76
CA ALA A 9 10.54 -12.94 -14.92
C ALA A 9 10.04 -11.65 -15.57
N SER A 10 10.93 -10.65 -15.65
CA SER A 10 10.80 -9.43 -16.43
C SER A 10 9.58 -8.53 -16.15
N GLY A 11 9.69 -7.66 -15.17
CA GLY A 11 9.14 -6.28 -15.24
C GLY A 11 7.64 -6.07 -15.06
N SER A 12 6.82 -7.09 -14.92
CA SER A 12 5.39 -6.95 -14.64
C SER A 12 4.95 -8.00 -13.63
N CYS A 13 4.80 -7.59 -12.38
CA CYS A 13 4.08 -8.41 -11.41
C CYS A 13 2.60 -8.34 -11.73
N PRO A 14 1.91 -9.46 -11.97
CA PRO A 14 0.48 -9.42 -12.17
C PRO A 14 -0.19 -8.96 -10.88
N VAL A 15 -0.79 -7.77 -10.90
CA VAL A 15 -1.72 -7.33 -9.87
C VAL A 15 -3.00 -8.10 -10.06
N VAL A 16 -3.25 -9.10 -9.22
CA VAL A 16 -4.51 -9.83 -9.25
C VAL A 16 -5.53 -9.05 -8.42
N SER A 17 -6.44 -8.36 -9.09
CA SER A 17 -7.64 -7.79 -8.49
C SER A 17 -8.61 -8.95 -8.17
N GLY A 18 -8.69 -9.32 -6.91
CA GLY A 18 -9.52 -10.39 -6.39
C GLY A 18 -8.82 -11.10 -5.23
N HIS A 19 -9.49 -12.01 -4.53
CA HIS A 19 -8.82 -12.87 -3.55
C HIS A 19 -7.74 -13.67 -4.30
N PRO A 20 -6.45 -13.47 -3.99
CA PRO A 20 -5.39 -14.14 -4.72
C PRO A 20 -5.49 -15.63 -4.48
N VAL A 21 -5.58 -16.40 -5.56
CA VAL A 21 -5.42 -17.86 -5.49
C VAL A 21 -3.92 -18.12 -5.51
N TYR A 22 -3.35 -18.39 -4.35
CA TYR A 22 -1.93 -18.71 -4.21
C TYR A 22 -1.66 -20.16 -4.61
N THR A 23 -0.52 -20.41 -5.22
CA THR A 23 0.04 -21.77 -5.33
C THR A 23 0.45 -22.26 -3.93
N LYS A 24 0.62 -23.58 -3.79
CA LYS A 24 1.07 -24.15 -2.50
C LYS A 24 2.42 -23.59 -2.03
N GLU A 25 3.31 -23.31 -2.98
CA GLU A 25 4.63 -22.72 -2.70
C GLU A 25 4.50 -21.25 -2.24
N GLU A 26 3.59 -20.48 -2.84
CA GLU A 26 3.30 -19.11 -2.44
C GLU A 26 2.59 -19.05 -1.08
N GLU A 27 1.66 -19.97 -0.80
CA GLU A 27 1.05 -20.10 0.53
C GLU A 27 2.11 -20.41 1.61
N GLN A 28 3.04 -21.32 1.33
CA GLN A 28 4.12 -21.68 2.25
C GLN A 28 5.07 -20.49 2.47
N LEU A 29 5.38 -19.74 1.42
CA LEU A 29 6.21 -18.54 1.50
C LEU A 29 5.56 -17.49 2.42
N LEU A 30 4.26 -17.26 2.26
CA LEU A 30 3.50 -16.34 3.11
C LEU A 30 3.41 -16.84 4.55
N GLU A 31 3.20 -18.13 4.76
CA GLU A 31 3.17 -18.73 6.08
C GLU A 31 4.49 -18.52 6.83
N TYR A 32 5.60 -18.82 6.18
CA TYR A 32 6.94 -18.62 6.78
C TYR A 32 7.22 -17.15 7.07
N ALA A 33 6.82 -16.23 6.19
CA ALA A 33 6.96 -14.80 6.42
C ALA A 33 6.11 -14.33 7.62
N ALA A 34 4.85 -14.74 7.68
CA ALA A 34 3.94 -14.38 8.75
C ALA A 34 4.38 -14.97 10.12
N LEU A 35 4.89 -16.20 10.13
CA LEU A 35 5.42 -16.84 11.33
C LEU A 35 6.73 -16.17 11.79
N ALA A 36 7.68 -15.90 10.90
CA ALA A 36 8.93 -15.24 11.26
C ALA A 36 8.68 -13.85 11.87
N GLU A 37 7.65 -13.15 11.44
CA GLU A 37 7.26 -11.80 11.89
C GLU A 37 6.13 -11.82 12.96
N CYS A 38 5.82 -13.00 13.56
CA CYS A 38 4.65 -13.14 14.44
C CYS A 38 4.73 -12.31 15.74
N HIS A 39 5.91 -11.97 16.21
CA HIS A 39 6.12 -11.17 17.42
C HIS A 39 6.30 -9.67 17.14
N SER A 40 6.39 -9.27 15.88
CA SER A 40 6.59 -7.88 15.48
C SER A 40 5.26 -7.14 15.34
N THR A 41 5.20 -5.91 15.83
CA THR A 41 4.05 -4.99 15.65
C THR A 41 4.27 -4.02 14.48
N HIS A 42 5.33 -4.21 13.72
CA HIS A 42 5.63 -3.36 12.56
C HIS A 42 4.51 -3.45 11.51
N PRO A 43 4.13 -2.35 10.82
CA PRO A 43 3.06 -2.38 9.81
C PRO A 43 3.21 -3.45 8.73
N ILE A 44 4.45 -3.74 8.32
CA ILE A 44 4.78 -4.82 7.38
C ILE A 44 4.37 -6.18 7.96
N SER A 45 4.74 -6.46 9.20
CA SER A 45 4.44 -7.72 9.89
C SER A 45 2.94 -7.91 10.05
N VAL A 46 2.22 -6.85 10.44
CA VAL A 46 0.75 -6.84 10.52
C VAL A 46 0.12 -7.13 9.15
N SER A 47 0.68 -6.58 8.07
CA SER A 47 0.20 -6.82 6.71
C SER A 47 0.40 -8.28 6.28
N LEU A 48 1.55 -8.88 6.60
CA LEU A 48 1.84 -10.30 6.33
C LEU A 48 0.89 -11.22 7.11
N GLN A 49 0.69 -10.96 8.40
CA GLN A 49 -0.22 -11.73 9.24
C GLN A 49 -1.68 -11.65 8.74
N LYS A 50 -2.14 -10.44 8.36
CA LYS A 50 -3.47 -10.25 7.75
C LYS A 50 -3.61 -10.98 6.42
N ALA A 51 -2.58 -10.96 5.58
CA ALA A 51 -2.59 -11.64 4.30
C ALA A 51 -2.65 -13.17 4.46
N TYR A 52 -1.94 -13.72 5.46
CA TYR A 52 -2.00 -15.13 5.80
C TYR A 52 -3.41 -15.54 6.26
N GLY A 53 -4.10 -14.69 7.02
CA GLY A 53 -5.52 -14.82 7.36
C GLY A 53 -5.91 -16.02 8.23
N ARG A 54 -4.93 -16.81 8.70
CA ARG A 54 -5.12 -17.94 9.60
C ARG A 54 -4.49 -17.65 10.96
N LYS A 55 -4.91 -18.37 12.00
CA LYS A 55 -4.29 -18.27 13.32
C LYS A 55 -2.84 -18.76 13.23
N LEU A 56 -1.91 -17.89 13.63
CA LEU A 56 -0.49 -18.25 13.70
C LEU A 56 -0.23 -19.14 14.93
N ASP A 57 0.44 -20.23 14.71
CA ASP A 57 0.93 -21.09 15.78
C ASP A 57 2.36 -20.64 16.14
N VAL A 58 2.45 -19.82 17.18
CA VAL A 58 3.72 -19.22 17.63
C VAL A 58 4.68 -20.24 18.22
N ASP A 59 4.19 -21.40 18.66
CA ASP A 59 5.03 -22.48 19.21
C ASP A 59 5.93 -23.13 18.13
N ARG A 60 5.62 -22.91 16.86
CA ARG A 60 6.44 -23.32 15.70
C ARG A 60 7.65 -22.42 15.48
N VAL A 61 7.77 -21.30 16.23
CA VAL A 61 8.78 -20.28 15.99
C VAL A 61 9.73 -20.21 17.18
N THR A 62 11.02 -20.31 16.90
CA THR A 62 12.09 -20.18 17.89
C THR A 62 13.20 -19.26 17.38
N ASP A 63 14.14 -18.88 18.24
CA ASP A 63 15.36 -18.13 17.89
C ASP A 63 15.11 -16.85 17.08
N VAL A 64 14.06 -16.08 17.42
CA VAL A 64 13.71 -14.85 16.71
C VAL A 64 14.76 -13.76 16.99
N GLN A 65 15.36 -13.24 15.93
CA GLN A 65 16.33 -12.16 15.95
C GLN A 65 15.87 -11.03 15.03
N GLU A 66 15.46 -9.92 15.62
CA GLU A 66 15.16 -8.72 14.86
C GLU A 66 16.44 -7.96 14.53
N ILE A 67 16.63 -7.63 13.26
CA ILE A 67 17.78 -6.87 12.76
C ILE A 67 17.28 -5.50 12.32
N GLY A 68 17.49 -4.50 13.17
CA GLY A 68 16.96 -3.15 12.97
C GLY A 68 17.23 -2.59 11.58
N GLY A 69 16.17 -2.16 10.89
CA GLY A 69 16.23 -1.62 9.53
C GLY A 69 16.51 -2.64 8.42
N HIS A 70 16.55 -3.95 8.73
CA HIS A 70 16.84 -5.01 7.76
C HIS A 70 15.72 -6.05 7.67
N GLY A 71 15.17 -6.49 8.80
CA GLY A 71 14.15 -7.51 8.88
C GLY A 71 14.38 -8.46 10.06
N VAL A 72 13.88 -9.69 9.96
CA VAL A 72 13.91 -10.69 11.01
C VAL A 72 14.53 -12.00 10.51
N ILE A 73 15.19 -12.71 11.42
CA ILE A 73 15.63 -14.09 11.23
C ILE A 73 14.99 -14.91 12.36
N ALA A 74 14.37 -16.02 12.02
CA ALA A 74 13.74 -16.92 12.98
C ALA A 74 13.91 -18.38 12.53
N THR A 75 13.75 -19.29 13.48
CA THR A 75 13.63 -20.72 13.16
C THR A 75 12.15 -21.08 13.16
N VAL A 76 11.62 -21.51 12.03
CA VAL A 76 10.23 -21.91 11.83
C VAL A 76 10.18 -23.38 11.43
N ASP A 77 9.54 -24.22 12.21
CA ASP A 77 9.52 -25.69 12.01
C ASP A 77 10.91 -26.33 11.85
N GLY A 78 11.92 -25.79 12.52
CA GLY A 78 13.30 -26.24 12.39
C GLY A 78 14.07 -25.68 11.20
N HIS A 79 13.46 -24.89 10.34
CA HIS A 79 14.09 -24.20 9.21
C HIS A 79 14.48 -22.78 9.58
N ARG A 80 15.67 -22.36 9.21
CA ARG A 80 16.13 -20.99 9.40
C ARG A 80 15.53 -20.08 8.33
N VAL A 81 14.59 -19.24 8.71
CA VAL A 81 13.88 -18.29 7.84
C VAL A 81 14.45 -16.90 8.05
N ALA A 82 14.87 -16.25 6.97
CA ALA A 82 15.23 -14.83 6.94
C ALA A 82 14.20 -14.07 6.10
N ALA A 83 13.51 -13.10 6.73
CA ALA A 83 12.50 -12.26 6.09
C ALA A 83 12.88 -10.79 6.25
N GLY A 84 13.01 -10.05 5.14
CA GLY A 84 13.40 -8.65 5.22
C GLY A 84 13.72 -8.01 3.86
N ASN A 85 14.37 -6.85 3.91
CA ASN A 85 14.74 -6.11 2.72
C ASN A 85 16.03 -6.64 2.04
N ASP A 86 16.44 -5.98 0.97
CA ASP A 86 17.66 -6.33 0.22
C ASP A 86 18.94 -6.25 1.07
N LYS A 87 18.95 -5.39 2.10
CA LYS A 87 20.12 -5.27 3.02
C LYS A 87 20.27 -6.53 3.86
N LEU A 88 19.15 -7.16 4.27
CA LEU A 88 19.22 -8.45 4.99
C LEU A 88 19.78 -9.53 4.09
N MET A 89 19.33 -9.66 2.85
CA MET A 89 19.82 -10.64 1.89
C MET A 89 21.32 -10.47 1.63
N LYS A 90 21.78 -9.23 1.47
CA LYS A 90 23.21 -8.90 1.32
C LYS A 90 24.04 -9.30 2.55
N LYS A 91 23.53 -8.99 3.75
CA LYS A 91 24.17 -9.32 5.03
C LYS A 91 24.35 -10.84 5.20
N GLU A 92 23.31 -11.59 4.86
CA GLU A 92 23.29 -13.05 4.93
C GLU A 92 23.97 -13.70 3.71
N LYS A 93 24.51 -12.91 2.76
CA LYS A 93 25.17 -13.37 1.52
C LYS A 93 24.29 -14.26 0.65
N ILE A 94 22.99 -13.99 0.65
CA ILE A 94 21.98 -14.70 -0.14
C ILE A 94 21.81 -13.98 -1.47
N ALA A 95 21.97 -14.71 -2.57
CA ALA A 95 21.67 -14.20 -3.89
C ALA A 95 20.14 -14.07 -4.04
N TYR A 96 19.65 -12.87 -4.28
CA TYR A 96 18.21 -12.57 -4.41
C TYR A 96 17.91 -11.96 -5.77
N ARG A 97 16.63 -11.94 -6.13
CA ARG A 97 16.14 -11.28 -7.35
C ARG A 97 15.64 -9.89 -7.04
N ASN A 98 16.10 -8.89 -7.78
CA ASN A 98 15.53 -7.55 -7.72
C ASN A 98 14.13 -7.55 -8.34
N CYS A 99 13.20 -6.88 -7.68
CA CYS A 99 11.88 -6.56 -8.21
C CYS A 99 11.78 -5.04 -8.37
N SER A 100 11.29 -4.59 -9.52
CA SER A 100 11.07 -3.18 -9.82
C SER A 100 9.62 -2.74 -9.58
N CYS A 101 8.82 -3.58 -8.93
CA CYS A 101 7.43 -3.26 -8.61
C CYS A 101 7.33 -2.19 -7.54
N THR A 102 6.30 -1.37 -7.64
CA THR A 102 6.01 -0.32 -6.65
C THR A 102 5.42 -0.93 -5.38
N GLY A 103 6.03 -0.64 -4.25
CA GLY A 103 5.62 -1.14 -2.94
C GLY A 103 6.79 -1.56 -2.07
N THR A 104 6.49 -2.10 -0.90
CA THR A 104 7.50 -2.64 0.01
C THR A 104 7.76 -4.10 -0.32
N ILE A 105 9.00 -4.43 -0.64
CA ILE A 105 9.41 -5.79 -0.98
C ILE A 105 9.99 -6.44 0.27
N VAL A 106 9.44 -7.59 0.65
CA VAL A 106 9.96 -8.47 1.68
C VAL A 106 10.53 -9.72 1.01
N HIS A 107 11.85 -9.83 1.00
CA HIS A 107 12.55 -11.02 0.51
C HIS A 107 12.53 -12.11 1.58
N LEU A 108 12.37 -13.35 1.15
CA LEU A 108 12.46 -14.53 2.00
C LEU A 108 13.57 -15.46 1.55
N ALA A 109 14.26 -15.99 2.55
CA ALA A 109 15.18 -17.10 2.36
C ALA A 109 14.96 -18.16 3.44
N VAL A 110 15.08 -19.43 3.06
CA VAL A 110 14.94 -20.59 3.94
C VAL A 110 16.23 -21.40 3.85
N ASP A 111 16.82 -21.70 4.99
CA ASP A 111 18.08 -22.44 5.12
C ASP A 111 19.23 -21.90 4.23
N GLY A 112 19.27 -20.56 4.10
CA GLY A 112 20.28 -19.89 3.29
C GLY A 112 19.99 -19.85 1.79
N ALA A 113 18.92 -20.46 1.31
CA ALA A 113 18.49 -20.43 -0.08
C ALA A 113 17.39 -19.39 -0.27
N TYR A 114 17.47 -18.60 -1.33
CA TYR A 114 16.41 -17.61 -1.66
C TYR A 114 15.11 -18.33 -2.07
N ALA A 115 14.05 -18.09 -1.33
CA ALA A 115 12.75 -18.71 -1.56
C ALA A 115 11.82 -17.86 -2.42
N GLY A 116 11.95 -16.51 -2.34
CA GLY A 116 11.11 -15.60 -3.10
C GLY A 116 10.98 -14.24 -2.43
N HIS A 117 10.00 -13.46 -2.87
CA HIS A 117 9.66 -12.20 -2.24
C HIS A 117 8.15 -11.96 -2.20
N ILE A 118 7.73 -11.17 -1.23
CA ILE A 118 6.35 -10.72 -1.06
C ILE A 118 6.34 -9.22 -1.32
N LEU A 119 5.46 -8.77 -2.19
CA LEU A 119 5.20 -7.36 -2.43
C LEU A 119 4.03 -6.90 -1.55
N ILE A 120 4.29 -5.94 -0.70
CA ILE A 120 3.27 -5.25 0.09
C ILE A 120 3.05 -3.90 -0.56
N SER A 121 1.87 -3.70 -1.11
CA SER A 121 1.45 -2.44 -1.71
C SER A 121 0.06 -2.06 -1.20
N ASP A 122 -0.22 -0.79 -1.23
CA ASP A 122 -1.57 -0.31 -0.98
C ASP A 122 -2.51 -0.85 -2.05
N MET A 123 -3.70 -1.25 -1.62
CA MET A 123 -4.73 -1.75 -2.52
C MET A 123 -5.82 -0.72 -2.69
N ILE A 124 -6.18 -0.47 -3.94
CA ILE A 124 -7.38 0.30 -4.25
C ILE A 124 -8.60 -0.46 -3.71
N LYS A 125 -9.50 0.26 -3.01
CA LYS A 125 -10.74 -0.35 -2.50
C LYS A 125 -11.54 -0.95 -3.66
N PRO A 126 -12.13 -2.16 -3.51
CA PRO A 126 -12.77 -2.86 -4.64
C PRO A 126 -13.88 -2.07 -5.35
N ASN A 127 -14.52 -1.16 -4.64
CA ASN A 127 -15.62 -0.33 -5.18
C ASN A 127 -15.17 1.08 -5.61
N ALA A 128 -13.87 1.42 -5.56
CA ALA A 128 -13.40 2.78 -5.86
C ALA A 128 -13.69 3.19 -7.31
N ALA A 129 -13.40 2.33 -8.28
CA ALA A 129 -13.69 2.61 -9.69
C ALA A 129 -15.20 2.78 -9.94
N ALA A 130 -16.04 1.94 -9.32
CA ALA A 130 -17.49 2.07 -9.40
C ALA A 130 -18.00 3.37 -8.77
N ALA A 131 -17.40 3.80 -7.66
CA ALA A 131 -17.73 5.08 -7.02
C ALA A 131 -17.37 6.27 -7.93
N MET A 132 -16.17 6.27 -8.54
CA MET A 132 -15.79 7.33 -9.48
C MET A 132 -16.73 7.39 -10.69
N GLN A 133 -17.15 6.25 -11.22
CA GLN A 133 -18.12 6.20 -12.31
C GLN A 133 -19.51 6.69 -11.87
N ALA A 134 -19.94 6.35 -10.65
CA ALA A 134 -21.21 6.84 -10.11
C ALA A 134 -21.20 8.38 -9.94
N LEU A 135 -20.10 8.97 -9.47
CA LEU A 135 -19.95 10.41 -9.39
C LEU A 135 -20.08 11.08 -10.76
N LYS A 136 -19.44 10.55 -11.81
CA LYS A 136 -19.57 11.04 -13.19
C LYS A 136 -21.05 10.97 -13.67
N ASN A 137 -21.72 9.86 -13.39
CA ASN A 137 -23.12 9.67 -13.77
C ASN A 137 -24.07 10.60 -13.00
N SER A 138 -23.68 11.05 -11.81
CA SER A 138 -24.43 12.00 -10.99
C SER A 138 -24.18 13.46 -11.35
N GLY A 139 -23.40 13.74 -12.41
CA GLY A 139 -23.16 15.09 -12.89
C GLY A 139 -21.86 15.74 -12.40
N VAL A 140 -20.95 14.97 -11.81
CA VAL A 140 -19.59 15.47 -11.52
C VAL A 140 -18.82 15.49 -12.84
N HIS A 141 -18.52 16.67 -13.33
CA HIS A 141 -17.87 16.86 -14.64
C HIS A 141 -16.35 16.66 -14.60
N ARG A 142 -15.71 16.92 -13.46
CA ARG A 142 -14.25 16.88 -13.31
C ARG A 142 -13.87 16.14 -12.05
N LEU A 143 -13.03 15.13 -12.19
CA LEU A 143 -12.45 14.36 -11.09
C LEU A 143 -10.94 14.57 -11.12
N VAL A 144 -10.37 15.04 -10.03
CA VAL A 144 -8.95 15.36 -9.87
C VAL A 144 -8.37 14.57 -8.72
N MET A 145 -7.22 13.96 -8.91
CA MET A 145 -6.46 13.32 -7.84
C MET A 145 -5.30 14.21 -7.39
N LEU A 146 -5.24 14.52 -6.09
CA LEU A 146 -4.14 15.23 -5.46
C LEU A 146 -3.44 14.30 -4.48
N THR A 147 -2.19 13.93 -4.75
CA THR A 147 -1.45 12.97 -3.92
C THR A 147 0.00 13.38 -3.68
N GLY A 148 0.55 12.98 -2.54
CA GLY A 148 1.98 13.09 -2.26
C GLY A 148 2.82 11.95 -2.84
N ASP A 149 2.19 10.92 -3.44
CA ASP A 149 2.86 9.77 -4.00
C ASP A 149 3.67 10.12 -5.25
N ASP A 150 4.58 9.22 -5.60
CA ASP A 150 5.34 9.28 -6.86
C ASP A 150 4.40 9.26 -8.08
N ASP A 151 4.78 9.98 -9.13
CA ASP A 151 3.95 10.16 -10.32
C ASP A 151 3.53 8.84 -10.97
N ARG A 152 4.42 7.85 -11.03
CA ARG A 152 4.11 6.53 -11.60
C ARG A 152 3.00 5.83 -10.82
N VAL A 153 3.06 5.88 -9.48
CA VAL A 153 2.03 5.29 -8.62
C VAL A 153 0.71 6.00 -8.80
N ALA A 154 0.74 7.33 -8.76
CA ALA A 154 -0.44 8.18 -8.91
C ALA A 154 -1.16 7.95 -10.24
N GLN A 155 -0.41 7.89 -11.35
CA GLN A 155 -0.95 7.63 -12.70
C GLN A 155 -1.55 6.22 -12.81
N GLN A 156 -0.90 5.21 -12.23
CA GLN A 156 -1.42 3.85 -12.21
C GLN A 156 -2.76 3.79 -11.45
N VAL A 157 -2.79 4.31 -10.23
CA VAL A 157 -4.02 4.33 -9.39
C VAL A 157 -5.13 5.10 -10.09
N ALA A 158 -4.84 6.27 -10.63
CA ALA A 158 -5.81 7.09 -11.34
C ALA A 158 -6.40 6.37 -12.56
N GLY A 159 -5.56 5.68 -13.34
CA GLY A 159 -5.99 4.86 -14.47
C GLY A 159 -6.94 3.73 -14.05
N GLU A 160 -6.63 3.04 -12.94
CA GLU A 160 -7.46 1.95 -12.43
C GLU A 160 -8.82 2.44 -11.89
N VAL A 161 -8.90 3.65 -11.32
CA VAL A 161 -10.16 4.22 -10.82
C VAL A 161 -10.88 5.11 -11.83
N GLY A 162 -10.27 5.35 -13.00
CA GLY A 162 -10.89 6.13 -14.07
C GLY A 162 -10.82 7.65 -13.86
N ILE A 163 -9.81 8.16 -13.15
CA ILE A 163 -9.48 9.57 -13.01
C ILE A 163 -8.42 9.93 -14.07
N THR A 164 -8.62 11.04 -14.78
CA THR A 164 -7.74 11.47 -15.88
C THR A 164 -6.85 12.65 -15.54
N GLU A 165 -7.17 13.37 -14.46
CA GLU A 165 -6.39 14.51 -14.00
C GLU A 165 -5.71 14.18 -12.68
N VAL A 166 -4.37 14.24 -12.67
CA VAL A 166 -3.55 13.82 -11.53
C VAL A 166 -2.48 14.87 -11.26
N HIS A 167 -2.38 15.29 -10.02
CA HIS A 167 -1.29 16.08 -9.50
C HIS A 167 -0.59 15.26 -8.41
N SER A 168 0.59 14.80 -8.69
CA SER A 168 1.41 13.92 -7.85
C SER A 168 2.53 14.68 -7.14
N GLN A 169 3.24 14.03 -6.22
CA GLN A 169 4.39 14.56 -5.50
C GLN A 169 4.12 15.86 -4.73
N LEU A 170 2.86 16.07 -4.32
CA LEU A 170 2.44 17.28 -3.64
C LEU A 170 2.77 17.24 -2.15
N LEU A 171 3.39 18.28 -1.65
CA LEU A 171 3.44 18.57 -0.22
C LEU A 171 2.07 19.11 0.26
N PRO A 172 1.78 19.10 1.57
CA PRO A 172 0.51 19.63 2.07
C PRO A 172 0.20 21.07 1.61
N ALA A 173 1.21 21.94 1.54
CA ALA A 173 1.05 23.31 1.04
C ALA A 173 0.74 23.36 -0.46
N ASP A 174 1.31 22.44 -1.24
CA ASP A 174 1.07 22.37 -2.69
C ASP A 174 -0.37 21.92 -2.97
N LYS A 175 -0.92 20.97 -2.18
CA LYS A 175 -2.32 20.57 -2.28
C LYS A 175 -3.27 21.75 -2.11
N VAL A 176 -2.98 22.63 -1.13
CA VAL A 176 -3.77 23.85 -0.93
C VAL A 176 -3.70 24.75 -2.16
N SER A 177 -2.49 24.98 -2.69
CA SER A 177 -2.29 25.83 -3.88
C SER A 177 -2.99 25.27 -5.11
N GLU A 178 -2.98 23.95 -5.32
CA GLU A 178 -3.70 23.31 -6.43
C GLU A 178 -5.23 23.46 -6.29
N VAL A 179 -5.76 23.29 -5.09
CA VAL A 179 -7.20 23.51 -4.83
C VAL A 179 -7.58 24.96 -5.04
N GLU A 180 -6.77 25.93 -4.62
CA GLU A 180 -7.02 27.35 -4.88
C GLU A 180 -7.05 27.67 -6.40
N LYS A 181 -6.18 27.05 -7.20
CA LYS A 181 -6.23 27.16 -8.66
C LYS A 181 -7.52 26.55 -9.23
N LEU A 182 -7.95 25.39 -8.74
CA LEU A 182 -9.21 24.77 -9.14
C LEU A 182 -10.40 25.67 -8.84
N LEU A 183 -10.43 26.30 -7.66
CA LEU A 183 -11.47 27.26 -7.27
C LEU A 183 -11.49 28.51 -8.16
N GLN A 184 -10.31 29.00 -8.57
CA GLN A 184 -10.20 30.17 -9.45
C GLN A 184 -10.57 29.88 -10.91
N THR A 185 -10.32 28.66 -11.38
CA THR A 185 -10.53 28.26 -12.78
C THR A 185 -11.84 27.50 -13.03
N ARG A 186 -12.65 27.34 -12.00
CA ARG A 186 -13.95 26.64 -12.11
C ARG A 186 -14.95 27.41 -12.98
N GLU A 187 -15.86 26.69 -13.57
CA GLU A 187 -16.99 27.28 -14.29
C GLU A 187 -17.91 28.07 -13.35
N GLU A 188 -18.57 29.10 -13.86
CA GLU A 188 -19.57 29.84 -13.10
C GLU A 188 -20.65 28.89 -12.58
N LYS A 189 -20.98 28.99 -11.28
CA LYS A 189 -21.97 28.16 -10.57
C LYS A 189 -21.55 26.69 -10.35
N SER A 190 -20.30 26.31 -10.60
CA SER A 190 -19.81 25.00 -10.21
C SER A 190 -19.33 25.02 -8.76
N THR A 191 -19.43 23.86 -8.11
CA THR A 191 -19.00 23.63 -6.72
C THR A 191 -17.80 22.70 -6.71
N VAL A 192 -16.79 23.03 -5.91
CA VAL A 192 -15.62 22.19 -5.70
C VAL A 192 -15.78 21.44 -4.38
N ALA A 193 -15.85 20.11 -4.46
CA ALA A 193 -15.81 19.25 -3.30
C ALA A 193 -14.42 18.61 -3.16
N PHE A 194 -13.90 18.53 -1.95
CA PHE A 194 -12.66 17.82 -1.63
C PHE A 194 -12.96 16.68 -0.67
N VAL A 195 -12.40 15.51 -0.97
CA VAL A 195 -12.52 14.30 -0.15
C VAL A 195 -11.13 13.94 0.36
N GLY A 196 -10.95 13.92 1.68
CA GLY A 196 -9.68 13.59 2.33
C GLY A 196 -9.90 12.79 3.61
N ASP A 197 -8.87 12.11 4.09
CA ASP A 197 -8.92 11.23 5.27
C ASP A 197 -7.90 11.59 6.36
N GLY A 198 -6.99 12.50 6.08
CA GLY A 198 -5.83 12.79 6.92
C GLY A 198 -5.84 14.17 7.59
N ILE A 199 -5.09 14.27 8.70
CA ILE A 199 -4.79 15.56 9.38
C ILE A 199 -4.17 16.56 8.40
N ASN A 200 -3.36 16.06 7.46
CA ASN A 200 -2.68 16.86 6.45
C ASN A 200 -3.64 17.49 5.43
N ASP A 201 -4.85 16.98 5.33
CA ASP A 201 -5.86 17.49 4.40
C ASP A 201 -6.81 18.53 5.04
N ALA A 202 -6.77 18.70 6.37
CA ALA A 202 -7.59 19.68 7.08
C ALA A 202 -7.46 21.12 6.51
N PRO A 203 -6.26 21.64 6.15
CA PRO A 203 -6.13 22.95 5.53
C PRO A 203 -6.78 23.05 4.15
N VAL A 204 -6.95 21.94 3.43
CA VAL A 204 -7.63 21.88 2.14
C VAL A 204 -9.13 21.78 2.33
N LEU A 205 -9.58 20.90 3.24
CA LEU A 205 -11.00 20.70 3.58
C LEU A 205 -11.68 22.03 3.94
N SER A 206 -11.03 22.87 4.74
CA SER A 206 -11.57 24.17 5.16
C SER A 206 -11.60 25.26 4.07
N ARG A 207 -11.05 25.03 2.88
CA ARG A 207 -10.96 26.01 1.78
C ARG A 207 -11.88 25.75 0.61
N VAL A 208 -12.41 24.55 0.49
CA VAL A 208 -13.31 24.15 -0.59
C VAL A 208 -14.75 24.55 -0.31
N ASP A 209 -15.61 24.48 -1.31
CA ASP A 209 -17.04 24.76 -1.12
C ASP A 209 -17.73 23.63 -0.32
N VAL A 210 -17.24 22.38 -0.44
CA VAL A 210 -17.72 21.21 0.32
C VAL A 210 -16.54 20.34 0.71
N GLY A 211 -16.25 20.24 2.00
CA GLY A 211 -15.22 19.37 2.55
C GLY A 211 -15.82 18.05 3.05
N ILE A 212 -15.29 16.92 2.60
CA ILE A 212 -15.73 15.59 3.01
C ILE A 212 -14.58 14.85 3.68
N ALA A 213 -14.66 14.68 5.00
CA ALA A 213 -13.70 13.87 5.76
C ALA A 213 -14.08 12.39 5.70
N MET A 214 -13.19 11.55 5.21
CA MET A 214 -13.37 10.10 5.12
C MET A 214 -12.57 9.38 6.20
N GLY A 215 -13.23 8.51 6.97
CA GLY A 215 -12.53 7.59 7.88
C GLY A 215 -13.33 7.27 9.14
N ALA A 216 -13.30 6.02 9.56
CA ALA A 216 -13.90 5.56 10.84
C ALA A 216 -13.08 6.03 12.07
N LEU A 217 -11.85 6.48 11.85
CA LEU A 217 -10.91 7.04 12.83
C LEU A 217 -10.29 8.32 12.24
N GLY A 218 -11.06 9.11 11.49
CA GLY A 218 -10.62 10.41 10.99
C GLY A 218 -10.05 11.21 12.16
N SER A 219 -8.93 11.89 11.96
CA SER A 219 -8.41 12.76 13.00
C SER A 219 -9.46 13.80 13.33
N ASP A 220 -9.61 14.13 14.61
CA ASP A 220 -10.55 15.15 15.07
C ASP A 220 -10.39 16.45 14.26
N ALA A 221 -9.15 16.81 13.88
CA ALA A 221 -8.86 17.95 13.04
C ALA A 221 -9.45 17.87 11.61
N ALA A 222 -9.48 16.67 10.99
CA ALA A 222 -10.09 16.51 9.66
C ALA A 222 -11.61 16.52 9.74
N ILE A 223 -12.19 15.96 10.82
CA ILE A 223 -13.62 15.99 11.08
C ILE A 223 -14.08 17.42 11.36
N GLU A 224 -13.32 18.18 12.16
CA GLU A 224 -13.65 19.58 12.50
C GLU A 224 -13.51 20.52 11.28
N ALA A 225 -12.65 20.19 10.30
CA ALA A 225 -12.44 20.98 9.09
C ALA A 225 -13.39 20.61 7.93
N ALA A 226 -14.17 19.55 8.05
CA ALA A 226 -15.14 19.11 7.05
C ALA A 226 -16.53 19.71 7.32
N ASP A 227 -17.37 19.80 6.27
CA ASP A 227 -18.77 20.23 6.34
C ASP A 227 -19.72 19.11 6.81
#